data_59d0ed450081d69908036c26d5e8da15
#
_entry.id   59d0ed450081d69908036c26d5e8da15
#
_cell.length_a   1.000
_cell.length_b   1.000
_cell.length_c   1.000
_cell.angle_alpha   90.00
_cell.angle_beta   90.00
_cell.angle_gamma   90.00
#
_symmetry.space_group_name_H-M   'P 1'
#
loop_
_entity.id
_entity.type
_entity.pdbx_description
1 polymer ?
#
loop_
_entity_poly.entity_id
_entity_poly.type
_entity_poly.pdbx_seq_one_letter_code
_entity_poly.pdbx_strand_id
1 'polypeptide(L)'
;MDTEYLREQIQNKTSGYIHFDKRRSLDNALWSYISNEEKIKKHGFFPFIHFTLNTRKVKRQSEQLKIKNKRRDIMYAAHVDSWIYRYYGACLNEKYNEYLKIHGFHDIPIAYRTNLNGQCNINYANDTFKFIKNNVPSIVIIGDFTKFFDFLDHQYLKKQLCDLLEVNRLPDDFYRVFLSLTKYSYVDLSAILKYRGAKSLKELNDEKQILSNADFHKLSRKKHRVNPEDDFIIKKNQKMYGIPQGSPMSGVLANIYMIKFDEMLLEWVKKRHGYYRRYCDDFVIVLPCTKGKAGILEKEAREWLTKLFSWRSQNSGKLLVKLQQEKTQVYFFDGKQIKDCYSSKATPNISFLGFSYNGQIVKIRDQTTSRYYQRFYRKLHEIQRQNDIKRSYGERLHGCSNFYQQYTKKGKRDINKNKHSKGNFIDYARRSAKIFDENFEGQHTINLIPQRHMHKAKKEIKKAFKKK
;
A
#
# COMPACT_ATOMS: atom_id res chain seq x y z
N MET A 1 -15.77 -22.39 -8.23
CA MET A 1 -15.47 -20.92 -8.18
C MET A 1 -16.08 -20.31 -9.43
N ASP A 2 -16.89 -19.25 -9.29
CA ASP A 2 -17.51 -18.59 -10.44
C ASP A 2 -16.45 -17.83 -11.26
N THR A 3 -16.20 -18.34 -12.47
CA THR A 3 -15.15 -17.81 -13.37
C THR A 3 -15.51 -16.44 -13.96
N GLU A 4 -16.81 -16.14 -14.13
CA GLU A 4 -17.27 -14.86 -14.67
C GLU A 4 -17.13 -13.75 -13.62
N TYR A 5 -17.50 -14.03 -12.38
CA TYR A 5 -17.24 -13.16 -11.25
C TYR A 5 -15.76 -12.80 -11.09
N LEU A 6 -14.86 -13.80 -11.18
CA LEU A 6 -13.41 -13.54 -11.13
C LEU A 6 -12.94 -12.63 -12.27
N ARG A 7 -13.50 -12.81 -13.47
CA ARG A 7 -13.19 -11.97 -14.63
C ARG A 7 -13.59 -10.51 -14.40
N GLU A 8 -14.78 -10.27 -13.88
CA GLU A 8 -15.25 -8.93 -13.53
C GLU A 8 -14.37 -8.24 -12.50
N GLN A 9 -13.87 -8.97 -11.50
CA GLN A 9 -12.99 -8.44 -10.47
C GLN A 9 -11.66 -7.89 -11.02
N ILE A 10 -11.17 -8.44 -12.13
CA ILE A 10 -9.85 -8.08 -12.66
C ILE A 10 -9.87 -7.27 -13.96
N GLN A 11 -10.94 -7.33 -14.77
CA GLN A 11 -10.99 -6.79 -16.14
C GLN A 11 -10.71 -5.27 -16.25
N ASN A 12 -11.08 -4.47 -15.25
CA ASN A 12 -10.95 -3.01 -15.28
C ASN A 12 -9.57 -2.51 -14.81
N LYS A 13 -8.57 -3.39 -14.65
CA LYS A 13 -7.26 -3.07 -14.11
C LYS A 13 -6.19 -3.02 -15.21
N THR A 14 -6.19 -1.98 -16.03
CA THR A 14 -5.13 -1.78 -17.05
C THR A 14 -3.84 -1.25 -16.44
N SER A 15 -2.69 -1.68 -16.96
CA SER A 15 -1.36 -1.20 -16.57
C SER A 15 -0.84 -0.18 -17.58
N GLY A 16 -0.46 1.01 -17.10
CA GLY A 16 0.01 2.12 -17.93
C GLY A 16 1.52 2.18 -18.15
N TYR A 17 2.29 1.15 -17.78
CA TYR A 17 3.74 1.10 -17.90
C TYR A 17 4.20 0.29 -19.12
N ILE A 18 5.47 0.43 -19.50
CA ILE A 18 6.13 -0.37 -20.54
C ILE A 18 6.96 -1.49 -19.91
N HIS A 19 7.00 -2.68 -20.55
CA HIS A 19 7.75 -3.86 -20.08
C HIS A 19 8.39 -4.64 -21.25
N PHE A 20 8.95 -5.82 -20.99
CA PHE A 20 9.56 -6.68 -22.00
C PHE A 20 8.53 -7.28 -22.98
N ASP A 21 7.27 -7.41 -22.55
CA ASP A 21 6.15 -7.83 -23.39
C ASP A 21 5.28 -6.64 -23.84
N LYS A 22 4.49 -6.85 -24.90
CA LYS A 22 3.53 -5.87 -25.38
C LYS A 22 2.35 -5.77 -24.42
N ARG A 23 1.84 -4.54 -24.24
CA ARG A 23 0.62 -4.31 -23.47
C ARG A 23 -0.55 -5.09 -24.07
N ARG A 24 -1.27 -5.82 -23.23
CA ARG A 24 -2.48 -6.55 -23.58
C ARG A 24 -3.64 -6.18 -22.67
N SER A 25 -4.81 -5.96 -23.26
CA SER A 25 -6.09 -5.96 -22.56
C SER A 25 -6.54 -7.40 -22.29
N LEU A 26 -7.45 -7.58 -21.34
CA LEU A 26 -8.02 -8.89 -21.04
C LEU A 26 -9.09 -9.24 -22.08
N ASP A 27 -8.67 -9.84 -23.20
CA ASP A 27 -9.52 -10.43 -24.21
C ASP A 27 -9.86 -11.90 -23.86
N ASN A 28 -10.74 -12.54 -24.63
CA ASN A 28 -11.14 -13.93 -24.39
C ASN A 28 -9.97 -14.90 -24.53
N ALA A 29 -9.05 -14.66 -25.47
CA ALA A 29 -7.89 -15.51 -25.67
C ALA A 29 -6.94 -15.46 -24.46
N LEU A 30 -6.68 -14.25 -23.93
CA LEU A 30 -5.87 -14.10 -22.73
C LEU A 30 -6.57 -14.65 -21.50
N TRP A 31 -7.90 -14.47 -21.37
CA TRP A 31 -8.69 -15.09 -20.30
C TRP A 31 -8.55 -16.60 -20.31
N SER A 32 -8.80 -17.25 -21.46
CA SER A 32 -8.64 -18.71 -21.61
C SER A 32 -7.20 -19.19 -21.40
N TYR A 33 -6.21 -18.32 -21.57
CA TYR A 33 -4.81 -18.63 -21.27
C TYR A 33 -4.54 -18.62 -19.77
N ILE A 34 -4.90 -17.53 -19.08
CA ILE A 34 -4.56 -17.34 -17.66
C ILE A 34 -5.37 -18.23 -16.72
N SER A 35 -6.56 -18.70 -17.15
CA SER A 35 -7.42 -19.64 -16.41
C SER A 35 -7.14 -21.11 -16.72
N ASN A 36 -6.21 -21.42 -17.62
CA ASN A 36 -5.88 -22.80 -17.98
C ASN A 36 -4.68 -23.30 -17.19
N GLU A 37 -4.90 -24.24 -16.28
CA GLU A 37 -3.90 -24.82 -15.38
C GLU A 37 -2.69 -25.39 -16.13
N GLU A 38 -2.92 -26.18 -17.21
CA GLU A 38 -1.84 -26.80 -17.98
C GLU A 38 -0.95 -25.79 -18.72
N LYS A 39 -1.53 -24.66 -19.15
CA LYS A 39 -0.76 -23.56 -19.76
C LYS A 39 0.07 -22.83 -18.72
N ILE A 40 -0.51 -22.58 -17.53
CA ILE A 40 0.19 -21.87 -16.46
C ILE A 40 1.30 -22.71 -15.85
N LYS A 41 1.11 -24.00 -15.68
CA LYS A 41 2.15 -24.95 -15.23
C LYS A 41 3.43 -24.87 -16.09
N LYS A 42 3.28 -24.60 -17.39
CA LYS A 42 4.38 -24.49 -18.36
C LYS A 42 4.79 -23.04 -18.66
N HIS A 43 4.12 -22.04 -18.04
CA HIS A 43 4.35 -20.63 -18.33
C HIS A 43 5.77 -20.18 -17.91
N GLY A 44 6.44 -19.46 -18.82
CA GLY A 44 7.73 -18.82 -18.58
C GLY A 44 7.53 -17.37 -18.13
N PHE A 45 7.77 -17.07 -16.86
CA PHE A 45 7.65 -15.71 -16.34
C PHE A 45 8.84 -14.86 -16.73
N PHE A 46 8.58 -13.61 -17.14
CA PHE A 46 9.61 -12.61 -17.36
C PHE A 46 10.23 -12.13 -16.03
N PRO A 47 11.49 -11.65 -16.07
CA PRO A 47 12.05 -10.93 -14.93
C PRO A 47 11.21 -9.69 -14.59
N PHE A 48 11.04 -9.39 -13.31
CA PHE A 48 10.50 -8.12 -12.89
C PHE A 48 11.42 -6.97 -13.29
N ILE A 49 10.87 -5.77 -13.48
CA ILE A 49 11.68 -4.56 -13.56
C ILE A 49 11.70 -3.92 -12.19
N HIS A 50 12.91 -3.78 -11.65
CA HIS A 50 13.18 -3.24 -10.33
C HIS A 50 13.57 -1.76 -10.40
N PHE A 51 13.00 -0.95 -9.52
CA PHE A 51 13.45 0.41 -9.28
C PHE A 51 13.27 0.82 -7.82
N THR A 52 14.10 1.76 -7.37
CA THR A 52 14.04 2.25 -6.01
C THR A 52 13.31 3.59 -5.93
N LEU A 53 12.24 3.64 -5.12
CA LEU A 53 11.58 4.88 -4.74
C LEU A 53 12.27 5.49 -3.52
N ASN A 54 12.94 6.61 -3.72
CA ASN A 54 13.53 7.41 -2.66
C ASN A 54 12.56 8.49 -2.20
N THR A 55 12.10 8.41 -0.95
CA THR A 55 11.23 9.42 -0.35
C THR A 55 11.97 10.15 0.76
N ARG A 56 12.17 11.45 0.60
CA ARG A 56 12.76 12.30 1.63
C ARG A 56 11.74 12.57 2.74
N LYS A 57 12.11 12.29 3.98
CA LYS A 57 11.34 12.65 5.18
C LYS A 57 12.14 13.64 5.98
N VAL A 58 11.58 14.84 6.17
CA VAL A 58 12.16 15.84 7.07
C VAL A 58 11.56 15.60 8.46
N LYS A 59 12.40 15.36 9.44
CA LYS A 59 12.02 15.33 10.85
C LYS A 59 12.72 16.47 11.58
N ARG A 60 11.96 17.23 12.36
CA ARG A 60 12.53 18.19 13.30
C ARG A 60 12.89 17.40 14.56
N GLN A 61 14.16 17.36 14.90
CA GLN A 61 14.66 16.74 16.11
C GLN A 61 15.44 17.81 16.86
N SER A 62 14.91 18.25 18.00
CA SER A 62 15.33 19.48 18.66
C SER A 62 15.22 20.68 17.69
N GLU A 63 16.21 21.52 17.57
CA GLU A 63 16.22 22.68 16.67
C GLU A 63 16.72 22.36 15.25
N GLN A 64 17.25 21.16 15.01
CA GLN A 64 17.81 20.77 13.73
C GLN A 64 16.83 19.98 12.85
N LEU A 65 16.83 20.28 11.56
CA LEU A 65 16.09 19.54 10.54
C LEU A 65 16.94 18.35 10.06
N LYS A 66 16.57 17.13 10.47
CA LYS A 66 17.18 15.90 9.95
C LYS A 66 16.40 15.37 8.74
N ILE A 67 17.10 15.19 7.64
CA ILE A 67 16.56 14.56 6.43
C ILE A 67 16.83 13.06 6.52
N LYS A 68 15.76 12.26 6.59
CA LYS A 68 15.85 10.80 6.51
C LYS A 68 15.30 10.34 5.15
N ASN A 69 16.12 9.68 4.36
CA ASN A 69 15.67 9.07 3.11
C ASN A 69 15.01 7.72 3.41
N LYS A 70 13.77 7.55 2.97
CA LYS A 70 13.10 6.24 2.98
C LYS A 70 13.19 5.64 1.58
N ARG A 71 13.94 4.56 1.47
CA ARG A 71 14.10 3.76 0.26
C ARG A 71 13.03 2.64 0.26
N ARG A 72 12.41 2.42 -0.91
CA ARG A 72 11.54 1.29 -1.18
C ARG A 72 11.89 0.70 -2.53
N ASP A 73 12.19 -0.58 -2.53
CA ASP A 73 12.44 -1.33 -3.74
C ASP A 73 11.11 -1.82 -4.30
N ILE A 74 10.80 -1.38 -5.51
CA ILE A 74 9.53 -1.68 -6.20
C ILE A 74 9.86 -2.54 -7.41
N MET A 75 9.03 -3.55 -7.61
CA MET A 75 9.14 -4.47 -8.73
C MET A 75 7.80 -4.55 -9.46
N TYR A 76 7.80 -4.38 -10.77
CA TYR A 76 6.59 -4.54 -11.56
C TYR A 76 6.76 -5.63 -12.62
N ALA A 77 5.68 -6.38 -12.82
CA ALA A 77 5.65 -7.58 -13.65
C ALA A 77 5.37 -7.24 -15.11
N ALA A 78 5.73 -8.15 -16.02
CA ALA A 78 5.30 -8.13 -17.41
C ALA A 78 3.76 -8.16 -17.51
N HIS A 79 3.21 -7.73 -18.63
CA HIS A 79 1.77 -7.53 -18.76
C HIS A 79 0.99 -8.84 -18.65
N VAL A 80 1.44 -9.91 -19.35
CA VAL A 80 0.81 -11.23 -19.27
C VAL A 80 0.97 -11.80 -17.86
N ASP A 81 2.17 -11.71 -17.27
CA ASP A 81 2.44 -12.17 -15.91
C ASP A 81 1.56 -11.41 -14.88
N SER A 82 1.38 -10.10 -15.10
CA SER A 82 0.51 -9.28 -14.26
C SER A 82 -0.95 -9.75 -14.29
N TRP A 83 -1.45 -10.22 -15.46
CA TRP A 83 -2.77 -10.80 -15.57
C TRP A 83 -2.87 -12.15 -14.87
N ILE A 84 -1.85 -13.01 -14.98
CA ILE A 84 -1.76 -14.27 -14.23
C ILE A 84 -1.80 -13.99 -12.73
N TYR A 85 -0.98 -13.07 -12.23
CA TYR A 85 -0.97 -12.71 -10.81
C TYR A 85 -2.30 -12.12 -10.33
N ARG A 86 -3.04 -11.40 -11.17
CA ARG A 86 -4.38 -10.90 -10.84
C ARG A 86 -5.40 -12.03 -10.75
N TYR A 87 -5.36 -12.98 -11.68
CA TYR A 87 -6.25 -14.12 -11.67
C TYR A 87 -6.04 -15.00 -10.43
N TYR A 88 -4.82 -15.48 -10.21
CA TYR A 88 -4.50 -16.27 -9.03
C TYR A 88 -4.67 -15.50 -7.72
N GLY A 89 -4.38 -14.22 -7.73
CA GLY A 89 -4.64 -13.32 -6.60
C GLY A 89 -6.13 -13.17 -6.29
N ALA A 90 -7.01 -13.14 -7.31
CA ALA A 90 -8.45 -13.12 -7.12
C ALA A 90 -8.96 -14.46 -6.57
N CYS A 91 -8.51 -15.59 -7.12
CA CYS A 91 -8.85 -16.92 -6.60
C CYS A 91 -8.48 -17.07 -5.12
N LEU A 92 -7.27 -16.67 -4.75
CA LEU A 92 -6.83 -16.73 -3.35
C LEU A 92 -7.59 -15.75 -2.45
N ASN A 93 -7.96 -14.57 -2.97
CA ASN A 93 -8.73 -13.59 -2.20
C ASN A 93 -10.14 -14.09 -1.87
N GLU A 94 -10.80 -14.79 -2.79
CA GLU A 94 -12.10 -15.43 -2.54
C GLU A 94 -11.98 -16.50 -1.43
N LYS A 95 -11.04 -17.43 -1.57
CA LYS A 95 -10.79 -18.45 -0.55
C LYS A 95 -10.42 -17.84 0.81
N TYR A 96 -9.61 -16.80 0.81
CA TYR A 96 -9.25 -16.07 2.01
C TYR A 96 -10.46 -15.39 2.66
N ASN A 97 -11.33 -14.75 1.88
CA ASN A 97 -12.55 -14.14 2.38
C ASN A 97 -13.53 -15.15 2.98
N GLU A 98 -13.66 -16.31 2.34
CA GLU A 98 -14.45 -17.44 2.82
C GLU A 98 -13.90 -17.95 4.17
N TYR A 99 -12.60 -18.20 4.24
CA TYR A 99 -11.91 -18.62 5.46
C TYR A 99 -12.16 -17.67 6.62
N LEU A 100 -11.96 -16.36 6.40
CA LEU A 100 -12.18 -15.34 7.41
C LEU A 100 -13.63 -15.28 7.94
N LYS A 101 -14.60 -15.52 7.05
CA LYS A 101 -16.03 -15.56 7.39
C LYS A 101 -16.34 -16.76 8.28
N ILE A 102 -15.88 -17.94 7.88
CA ILE A 102 -16.10 -19.20 8.62
C ILE A 102 -15.50 -19.12 10.03
N HIS A 103 -14.28 -18.54 10.15
CA HIS A 103 -13.56 -18.44 11.43
C HIS A 103 -13.90 -17.18 12.25
N GLY A 104 -14.84 -16.34 11.78
CA GLY A 104 -15.37 -15.21 12.56
C GLY A 104 -14.40 -14.06 12.81
N PHE A 105 -13.46 -13.80 11.86
CA PHE A 105 -12.56 -12.66 11.93
C PHE A 105 -12.42 -11.88 10.61
N HIS A 106 -13.50 -11.86 9.83
CA HIS A 106 -13.59 -11.15 8.56
C HIS A 106 -13.32 -9.63 8.65
N ASP A 107 -13.49 -9.03 9.83
CA ASP A 107 -13.26 -7.59 10.04
C ASP A 107 -11.81 -7.23 10.37
N ILE A 108 -10.94 -8.20 10.62
CA ILE A 108 -9.61 -7.96 11.16
C ILE A 108 -8.64 -7.47 10.08
N PRO A 109 -8.37 -8.22 8.99
CA PRO A 109 -7.56 -7.73 7.89
C PRO A 109 -8.41 -6.84 6.98
N ILE A 110 -8.11 -5.55 6.96
CA ILE A 110 -8.88 -4.54 6.24
C ILE A 110 -8.18 -3.98 4.99
N ALA A 111 -7.04 -4.56 4.61
CA ALA A 111 -6.31 -4.19 3.39
C ALA A 111 -6.34 -5.31 2.35
N TYR A 112 -6.25 -4.93 1.07
CA TYR A 112 -6.13 -5.86 -0.08
C TYR A 112 -7.25 -6.87 -0.21
N ARG A 113 -8.46 -6.52 0.19
CA ARG A 113 -9.66 -7.36 0.09
C ARG A 113 -10.68 -6.77 -0.88
N THR A 114 -11.45 -7.64 -1.53
CA THR A 114 -12.43 -7.25 -2.55
C THR A 114 -13.85 -7.11 -2.01
N ASN A 115 -14.17 -7.78 -0.90
CA ASN A 115 -15.52 -7.93 -0.34
C ASN A 115 -15.88 -6.92 0.78
N LEU A 116 -15.17 -5.82 0.89
CA LEU A 116 -15.39 -4.83 1.96
C LEU A 116 -16.35 -3.68 1.55
N ASN A 117 -17.25 -3.92 0.60
CA ASN A 117 -18.39 -3.05 0.24
C ASN A 117 -18.03 -1.56 0.07
N GLY A 118 -16.91 -1.26 -0.60
CA GLY A 118 -16.47 0.10 -0.85
C GLY A 118 -15.92 0.84 0.37
N GLN A 119 -15.79 0.18 1.52
CA GLN A 119 -15.14 0.75 2.68
C GLN A 119 -13.66 1.09 2.38
N CYS A 120 -13.19 2.14 3.00
CA CYS A 120 -11.82 2.63 2.80
C CYS A 120 -11.18 3.03 4.14
N ASN A 121 -9.95 3.50 4.08
CA ASN A 121 -9.20 3.91 5.27
C ASN A 121 -9.92 4.93 6.16
N ILE A 122 -10.88 5.73 5.63
CA ILE A 122 -11.67 6.68 6.40
C ILE A 122 -12.60 5.93 7.35
N ASN A 123 -13.34 4.94 6.82
CA ASN A 123 -14.30 4.15 7.58
C ASN A 123 -13.60 3.39 8.70
N TYR A 124 -12.50 2.69 8.38
CA TYR A 124 -11.74 1.94 9.38
C TYR A 124 -11.10 2.81 10.46
N ALA A 125 -10.62 4.00 10.11
CA ALA A 125 -10.12 4.94 11.11
C ALA A 125 -11.26 5.46 11.99
N ASN A 126 -12.44 5.74 11.40
CA ASN A 126 -13.64 6.15 12.14
C ASN A 126 -14.06 5.08 13.15
N ASP A 127 -14.18 3.82 12.72
CA ASP A 127 -14.57 2.71 13.59
C ASP A 127 -13.57 2.52 14.74
N THR A 128 -12.27 2.61 14.44
CA THR A 128 -11.22 2.53 15.45
C THR A 128 -11.34 3.67 16.48
N PHE A 129 -11.46 4.91 16.04
CA PHE A 129 -11.56 6.04 16.97
C PHE A 129 -12.89 6.07 17.73
N LYS A 130 -13.99 5.60 17.11
CA LYS A 130 -15.27 5.40 17.78
C LYS A 130 -15.16 4.36 18.90
N PHE A 131 -14.49 3.24 18.64
CA PHE A 131 -14.24 2.21 19.66
C PHE A 131 -13.41 2.79 20.83
N ILE A 132 -12.33 3.53 20.54
CA ILE A 132 -11.51 4.20 21.56
C ILE A 132 -12.35 5.18 22.39
N LYS A 133 -13.19 6.02 21.75
CA LYS A 133 -14.05 7.00 22.43
C LYS A 133 -15.04 6.33 23.38
N ASN A 134 -15.63 5.20 22.97
CA ASN A 134 -16.70 4.54 23.72
C ASN A 134 -16.19 3.57 24.80
N ASN A 135 -14.89 3.23 24.80
CA ASN A 135 -14.31 2.26 25.73
C ASN A 135 -13.18 2.91 26.53
N VAL A 136 -13.54 3.76 27.45
CA VAL A 136 -12.61 4.52 28.27
C VAL A 136 -12.72 4.09 29.74
N PRO A 137 -11.60 4.02 30.47
CA PRO A 137 -10.22 4.20 30.00
C PRO A 137 -9.72 3.00 29.16
N SER A 138 -8.76 3.25 28.26
CA SER A 138 -8.20 2.21 27.41
C SER A 138 -6.71 2.40 27.11
N ILE A 139 -6.03 1.29 26.84
CA ILE A 139 -4.69 1.23 26.23
C ILE A 139 -4.86 1.09 24.72
N VAL A 140 -4.16 1.91 23.95
CA VAL A 140 -4.14 1.86 22.48
C VAL A 140 -2.72 1.57 22.01
N ILE A 141 -2.53 0.47 21.30
CA ILE A 141 -1.25 0.05 20.74
C ILE A 141 -1.34 0.18 19.21
N ILE A 142 -0.42 0.94 18.61
CA ILE A 142 -0.28 1.05 17.16
C ILE A 142 1.08 0.51 16.79
N GLY A 143 1.12 -0.49 15.92
CA GLY A 143 2.33 -1.15 15.48
C GLY A 143 2.49 -1.14 13.95
N ASP A 144 3.74 -1.31 13.53
CA ASP A 144 4.15 -1.42 12.11
C ASP A 144 5.21 -2.53 12.00
N PHE A 145 5.12 -3.39 10.99
CA PHE A 145 6.12 -4.42 10.74
C PHE A 145 7.30 -3.87 9.94
N THR A 146 8.49 -4.34 10.27
CA THR A 146 9.72 -3.92 9.57
C THR A 146 9.81 -4.64 8.24
N LYS A 147 9.90 -3.87 7.11
CA LYS A 147 10.13 -4.40 5.76
C LYS A 147 9.28 -5.64 5.46
N PHE A 148 7.98 -5.52 5.69
CA PHE A 148 7.03 -6.62 5.73
C PHE A 148 7.15 -7.60 4.56
N PHE A 149 7.07 -7.11 3.31
CA PHE A 149 7.18 -7.95 2.11
C PHE A 149 8.55 -8.59 1.93
N ASP A 150 9.61 -7.98 2.48
CA ASP A 150 10.99 -8.46 2.34
C ASP A 150 11.31 -9.64 3.28
N PHE A 151 10.45 -9.91 4.29
CA PHE A 151 10.69 -10.92 5.32
C PHE A 151 9.63 -12.02 5.38
N LEU A 152 8.83 -12.19 4.34
CA LEU A 152 7.88 -13.31 4.28
C LEU A 152 8.64 -14.62 3.99
N ASP A 153 8.70 -15.52 4.98
CA ASP A 153 9.32 -16.84 4.84
C ASP A 153 8.56 -17.69 3.81
N HIS A 154 9.29 -18.27 2.84
CA HIS A 154 8.66 -18.99 1.74
C HIS A 154 8.06 -20.32 2.16
N GLN A 155 8.71 -21.03 3.08
CA GLN A 155 8.21 -22.32 3.56
C GLN A 155 6.93 -22.11 4.40
N TYR A 156 6.96 -21.14 5.29
CA TYR A 156 5.80 -20.78 6.08
C TYR A 156 4.64 -20.28 5.20
N LEU A 157 4.91 -19.40 4.22
CA LEU A 157 3.89 -18.92 3.27
C LEU A 157 3.29 -20.09 2.47
N LYS A 158 4.12 -21.02 1.99
CA LYS A 158 3.64 -22.22 1.28
C LYS A 158 2.72 -23.06 2.15
N LYS A 159 3.06 -23.24 3.43
CA LYS A 159 2.21 -23.97 4.37
C LYS A 159 0.86 -23.28 4.57
N GLN A 160 0.87 -21.95 4.80
CA GLN A 160 -0.38 -21.19 4.95
C GLN A 160 -1.26 -21.23 3.68
N LEU A 161 -0.65 -21.27 2.49
CA LEU A 161 -1.39 -21.46 1.23
C LEU A 161 -2.00 -22.86 1.13
N CYS A 162 -1.27 -23.91 1.50
CA CYS A 162 -1.78 -25.27 1.52
C CYS A 162 -2.95 -25.40 2.51
N ASP A 163 -2.81 -24.84 3.70
CA ASP A 163 -3.85 -24.86 4.74
C ASP A 163 -5.10 -24.10 4.27
N LEU A 164 -4.95 -22.95 3.64
CA LEU A 164 -6.06 -22.15 3.10
C LEU A 164 -6.80 -22.87 1.97
N LEU A 165 -6.07 -23.58 1.12
CA LEU A 165 -6.63 -24.33 -0.02
C LEU A 165 -7.08 -25.73 0.36
N GLU A 166 -6.88 -26.15 1.63
CA GLU A 166 -7.22 -27.49 2.16
C GLU A 166 -6.53 -28.62 1.37
N VAL A 167 -5.27 -28.41 0.99
CA VAL A 167 -4.49 -29.37 0.21
C VAL A 167 -3.17 -29.72 0.92
N ASN A 168 -2.69 -30.95 0.75
CA ASN A 168 -1.38 -31.36 1.27
C ASN A 168 -0.23 -30.77 0.48
N ARG A 169 -0.44 -30.50 -0.81
CA ARG A 169 0.52 -29.92 -1.75
C ARG A 169 -0.19 -28.93 -2.66
N LEU A 170 0.47 -27.79 -2.95
CA LEU A 170 -0.06 -26.83 -3.91
C LEU A 170 -0.25 -27.50 -5.30
N PRO A 171 -1.38 -27.26 -5.97
CA PRO A 171 -1.55 -27.63 -7.38
C PRO A 171 -0.40 -27.08 -8.23
N ASP A 172 -0.04 -27.78 -9.30
CA ASP A 172 1.17 -27.48 -10.06
C ASP A 172 1.19 -26.07 -10.66
N ASP A 173 0.05 -25.58 -11.10
CA ASP A 173 -0.16 -24.21 -11.61
C ASP A 173 0.02 -23.17 -10.49
N PHE A 174 -0.63 -23.34 -9.33
CA PHE A 174 -0.42 -22.50 -8.14
C PHE A 174 1.03 -22.53 -7.67
N TYR A 175 1.64 -23.72 -7.69
CA TYR A 175 3.06 -23.85 -7.32
C TYR A 175 3.97 -23.13 -8.30
N ARG A 176 3.67 -23.17 -9.60
CA ARG A 176 4.41 -22.42 -10.62
C ARG A 176 4.34 -20.91 -10.38
N VAL A 177 3.14 -20.38 -10.10
CA VAL A 177 2.93 -18.97 -9.76
C VAL A 177 3.61 -18.61 -8.44
N PHE A 178 3.53 -19.47 -7.43
CA PHE A 178 4.23 -19.29 -6.14
C PHE A 178 5.74 -19.20 -6.34
N LEU A 179 6.34 -20.08 -7.15
CA LEU A 179 7.78 -20.05 -7.44
C LEU A 179 8.19 -18.75 -8.16
N SER A 180 7.36 -18.24 -9.07
CA SER A 180 7.67 -17.00 -9.80
C SER A 180 7.70 -15.77 -8.88
N LEU A 181 7.04 -15.80 -7.72
CA LEU A 181 7.01 -14.74 -6.72
C LEU A 181 8.02 -14.95 -5.56
N THR A 182 8.46 -16.18 -5.32
CA THR A 182 9.42 -16.48 -4.26
C THR A 182 10.84 -16.62 -4.78
N LYS A 183 11.02 -17.23 -5.93
CA LYS A 183 12.31 -17.36 -6.65
C LYS A 183 12.38 -16.42 -7.85
N TYR A 184 11.77 -15.23 -7.71
CA TYR A 184 11.67 -14.25 -8.77
C TYR A 184 13.04 -13.80 -9.31
N SER A 185 13.05 -13.45 -10.59
CA SER A 185 14.17 -12.76 -11.22
C SER A 185 13.81 -11.31 -11.51
N TYR A 186 14.80 -10.43 -11.58
CA TYR A 186 14.59 -9.02 -11.86
C TYR A 186 15.78 -8.38 -12.59
N VAL A 187 15.50 -7.27 -13.27
CA VAL A 187 16.47 -6.39 -13.91
C VAL A 187 16.30 -4.99 -13.37
N ASP A 188 17.41 -4.31 -13.07
CA ASP A 188 17.35 -2.93 -12.60
C ASP A 188 16.95 -1.98 -13.75
N LEU A 189 16.00 -1.10 -13.50
CA LEU A 189 15.54 -0.12 -14.47
C LEU A 189 16.67 0.76 -15.00
N SER A 190 17.62 1.15 -14.13
CA SER A 190 18.79 1.94 -14.52
C SER A 190 19.65 1.23 -15.58
N ALA A 191 19.83 -0.09 -15.47
CA ALA A 191 20.56 -0.89 -16.46
C ALA A 191 19.82 -0.94 -17.82
N ILE A 192 18.48 -1.07 -17.76
CA ILE A 192 17.64 -1.02 -18.98
C ILE A 192 17.74 0.33 -19.67
N LEU A 193 17.63 1.44 -18.93
CA LEU A 193 17.70 2.79 -19.46
C LEU A 193 19.07 3.08 -20.07
N LYS A 194 20.16 2.65 -19.42
CA LYS A 194 21.53 2.76 -19.93
C LYS A 194 21.68 2.00 -21.27
N TYR A 195 21.22 0.75 -21.32
CA TYR A 195 21.24 -0.06 -22.55
C TYR A 195 20.46 0.58 -23.69
N ARG A 196 19.32 1.23 -23.40
CA ARG A 196 18.47 1.91 -24.37
C ARG A 196 18.94 3.34 -24.73
N GLY A 197 19.98 3.86 -24.06
CA GLY A 197 20.41 5.25 -24.21
C GLY A 197 19.36 6.28 -23.77
N ALA A 198 18.37 5.87 -22.94
CA ALA A 198 17.28 6.72 -22.49
C ALA A 198 17.53 7.26 -21.06
N LYS A 199 17.12 8.51 -20.81
CA LYS A 199 17.23 9.14 -19.49
C LYS A 199 16.09 8.78 -18.55
N SER A 200 14.94 8.37 -19.11
CA SER A 200 13.74 8.06 -18.32
C SER A 200 12.77 7.15 -19.09
N LEU A 201 11.87 6.46 -18.36
CA LEU A 201 10.79 5.69 -18.97
C LEU A 201 9.85 6.54 -19.84
N LYS A 202 9.79 7.85 -19.61
CA LYS A 202 8.92 8.74 -20.41
C LYS A 202 9.37 8.83 -21.86
N GLU A 203 10.65 8.73 -22.11
CA GLU A 203 11.21 8.74 -23.47
C GLU A 203 10.86 7.47 -24.25
N LEU A 204 10.55 6.38 -23.53
CA LEU A 204 10.17 5.10 -24.10
C LEU A 204 8.64 4.86 -24.12
N ASN A 205 7.84 5.80 -23.66
CA ASN A 205 6.38 5.59 -23.46
C ASN A 205 5.61 5.34 -24.77
N ASP A 206 6.14 5.83 -25.90
CA ASP A 206 5.52 5.67 -27.23
C ASP A 206 5.88 4.31 -27.87
N GLU A 207 6.82 3.59 -27.28
CA GLU A 207 7.21 2.26 -27.73
C GLU A 207 6.25 1.18 -27.19
N LYS A 208 6.10 0.10 -27.95
CA LYS A 208 5.21 -1.03 -27.59
C LYS A 208 5.80 -1.91 -26.48
N GLN A 209 7.13 -1.98 -26.39
CA GLN A 209 7.90 -2.79 -25.42
C GLN A 209 9.31 -2.20 -25.20
N ILE A 210 9.90 -2.46 -24.05
CA ILE A 210 11.22 -1.91 -23.66
C ILE A 210 12.36 -2.45 -24.53
N LEU A 211 12.31 -3.75 -24.85
CA LEU A 211 13.28 -4.46 -25.69
C LEU A 211 12.54 -5.31 -26.71
N SER A 212 13.13 -5.50 -27.89
CA SER A 212 12.62 -6.53 -28.81
C SER A 212 12.79 -7.92 -28.17
N ASN A 213 11.97 -8.88 -28.59
CA ASN A 213 12.11 -10.26 -28.12
C ASN A 213 13.51 -10.83 -28.45
N ALA A 214 14.05 -10.48 -29.62
CA ALA A 214 15.40 -10.88 -30.04
C ALA A 214 16.48 -10.32 -29.10
N ASP A 215 16.41 -9.02 -28.77
CA ASP A 215 17.35 -8.38 -27.86
C ASP A 215 17.23 -8.96 -26.43
N PHE A 216 15.98 -9.15 -25.96
CA PHE A 216 15.77 -9.79 -24.66
C PHE A 216 16.37 -11.19 -24.58
N HIS A 217 16.15 -12.03 -25.60
CA HIS A 217 16.73 -13.36 -25.68
C HIS A 217 18.26 -13.33 -25.78
N LYS A 218 18.81 -12.41 -26.55
CA LYS A 218 20.27 -12.21 -26.65
C LYS A 218 20.88 -11.86 -25.31
N LEU A 219 20.28 -10.91 -24.60
CA LEU A 219 20.73 -10.46 -23.28
C LEU A 219 20.54 -11.53 -22.18
N SER A 220 19.43 -12.28 -22.21
CA SER A 220 19.14 -13.34 -21.24
C SER A 220 20.03 -14.56 -21.35
N ARG A 221 20.57 -14.85 -22.57
CA ARG A 221 21.48 -15.96 -22.83
C ARG A 221 22.95 -15.65 -22.56
N LYS A 222 23.33 -14.37 -22.44
CA LYS A 222 24.69 -13.99 -22.06
C LYS A 222 24.97 -14.49 -20.63
N LYS A 223 25.56 -15.69 -20.53
CA LYS A 223 26.18 -16.17 -19.30
C LYS A 223 27.29 -15.18 -18.92
N HIS A 224 27.36 -14.76 -17.70
CA HIS A 224 28.30 -13.99 -16.87
C HIS A 224 29.74 -13.63 -17.41
N ARG A 225 30.01 -13.69 -18.71
CA ARG A 225 31.34 -13.50 -19.31
C ARG A 225 31.43 -12.30 -20.25
N VAL A 226 30.60 -11.31 -20.13
CA VAL A 226 30.70 -10.10 -20.95
C VAL A 226 30.93 -8.91 -20.04
N ASN A 227 31.99 -8.17 -20.35
CA ASN A 227 32.49 -6.94 -19.74
C ASN A 227 31.83 -6.48 -18.44
N PRO A 228 32.60 -6.16 -17.38
CA PRO A 228 32.07 -5.55 -16.15
C PRO A 228 31.24 -4.29 -16.38
N GLU A 229 31.29 -3.71 -17.59
CA GLU A 229 30.55 -2.52 -18.02
C GLU A 229 29.12 -2.81 -18.51
N ASP A 230 28.77 -4.06 -18.80
CA ASP A 230 27.40 -4.45 -19.21
C ASP A 230 26.51 -4.61 -17.97
N ASP A 231 25.92 -3.54 -17.50
CA ASP A 231 25.03 -3.49 -16.32
C ASP A 231 23.71 -4.27 -16.49
N PHE A 232 23.40 -4.82 -17.67
CA PHE A 232 22.20 -5.60 -17.92
C PHE A 232 22.35 -7.03 -17.40
N ILE A 233 22.11 -7.24 -16.12
CA ILE A 233 22.19 -8.55 -15.48
C ILE A 233 20.82 -8.94 -14.94
N ILE A 234 20.36 -10.16 -15.28
CA ILE A 234 19.18 -10.76 -14.65
C ILE A 234 19.58 -11.31 -13.28
N LYS A 235 19.14 -10.61 -12.24
CA LYS A 235 19.34 -11.01 -10.85
C LYS A 235 18.21 -11.94 -10.39
N LYS A 236 18.50 -12.84 -9.45
CA LYS A 236 17.51 -13.77 -8.87
C LYS A 236 17.44 -13.60 -7.36
N ASN A 237 16.25 -13.77 -6.80
CA ASN A 237 16.12 -13.93 -5.36
C ASN A 237 16.63 -15.30 -4.93
N GLN A 238 17.79 -15.33 -4.29
CA GLN A 238 18.40 -16.53 -3.74
C GLN A 238 17.99 -16.83 -2.30
N LYS A 239 17.31 -15.87 -1.65
CA LYS A 239 16.87 -16.01 -0.26
C LYS A 239 15.69 -16.96 -0.17
N MET A 240 15.50 -17.52 1.02
CA MET A 240 14.33 -18.34 1.35
C MET A 240 13.16 -17.50 1.91
N TYR A 241 13.21 -16.19 1.73
CA TYR A 241 12.21 -15.24 2.18
C TYR A 241 12.10 -14.03 1.24
N GLY A 242 11.01 -13.28 1.38
CA GLY A 242 10.71 -12.06 0.62
C GLY A 242 9.99 -12.33 -0.70
N ILE A 243 9.03 -11.46 -1.00
CA ILE A 243 8.27 -11.44 -2.26
C ILE A 243 8.30 -10.04 -2.89
N PRO A 244 8.09 -9.90 -4.22
CA PRO A 244 8.18 -8.61 -4.90
C PRO A 244 7.15 -7.60 -4.39
N GLN A 245 7.58 -6.44 -3.93
CA GLN A 245 6.67 -5.34 -3.61
C GLN A 245 6.24 -4.64 -4.91
N GLY A 246 4.96 -4.80 -5.30
CA GLY A 246 4.39 -4.21 -6.52
C GLY A 246 3.73 -5.23 -7.46
N SER A 247 3.88 -6.54 -7.22
CA SER A 247 3.08 -7.55 -7.88
C SER A 247 1.61 -7.46 -7.43
N PRO A 248 0.64 -7.67 -8.32
CA PRO A 248 -0.79 -7.67 -7.98
C PRO A 248 -1.19 -8.70 -6.91
N MET A 249 -0.45 -9.79 -6.78
CA MET A 249 -0.74 -10.89 -5.86
C MET A 249 -0.09 -10.70 -4.48
N SER A 250 0.93 -9.85 -4.35
CA SER A 250 1.71 -9.73 -3.11
C SER A 250 0.86 -9.31 -1.90
N GLY A 251 -0.18 -8.50 -2.11
CA GLY A 251 -1.08 -8.06 -1.03
C GLY A 251 -1.88 -9.21 -0.40
N VAL A 252 -2.45 -10.09 -1.21
CA VAL A 252 -3.21 -11.24 -0.71
C VAL A 252 -2.29 -12.29 -0.08
N LEU A 253 -1.10 -12.53 -0.66
CA LEU A 253 -0.10 -13.42 -0.04
C LEU A 253 0.34 -12.92 1.33
N ALA A 254 0.52 -11.61 1.48
CA ALA A 254 0.85 -11.00 2.76
C ALA A 254 -0.28 -11.18 3.80
N ASN A 255 -1.53 -11.11 3.39
CA ASN A 255 -2.67 -11.38 4.26
C ASN A 255 -2.74 -12.86 4.67
N ILE A 256 -2.57 -13.78 3.71
CA ILE A 256 -2.55 -15.23 3.98
C ILE A 256 -1.41 -15.62 4.93
N TYR A 257 -0.23 -15.01 4.76
CA TYR A 257 0.91 -15.20 5.66
C TYR A 257 0.57 -14.88 7.12
N MET A 258 -0.32 -13.93 7.36
CA MET A 258 -0.66 -13.44 8.71
C MET A 258 -1.87 -14.15 9.35
N ILE A 259 -2.49 -15.15 8.70
CA ILE A 259 -3.72 -15.81 9.21
C ILE A 259 -3.54 -16.26 10.67
N LYS A 260 -2.51 -17.06 10.95
CA LYS A 260 -2.30 -17.58 12.32
C LYS A 260 -1.97 -16.50 13.34
N PHE A 261 -1.24 -15.48 12.92
CA PHE A 261 -0.97 -14.32 13.76
C PHE A 261 -2.26 -13.57 14.11
N ASP A 262 -3.12 -13.32 13.11
CA ASP A 262 -4.38 -12.62 13.31
C ASP A 262 -5.34 -13.43 14.20
N GLU A 263 -5.43 -14.74 14.02
CA GLU A 263 -6.24 -15.64 14.86
C GLU A 263 -5.80 -15.58 16.32
N MET A 264 -4.52 -15.82 16.60
CA MET A 264 -3.98 -15.87 17.95
C MET A 264 -4.10 -14.51 18.65
N LEU A 265 -3.84 -13.42 17.94
CA LEU A 265 -3.95 -12.08 18.48
C LEU A 265 -5.41 -11.71 18.76
N LEU A 266 -6.32 -12.05 17.86
CA LEU A 266 -7.74 -11.79 18.04
C LEU A 266 -8.31 -12.54 19.25
N GLU A 267 -7.96 -13.81 19.42
CA GLU A 267 -8.40 -14.60 20.58
C GLU A 267 -7.96 -13.94 21.88
N TRP A 268 -6.70 -13.50 21.95
CA TRP A 268 -6.17 -12.82 23.13
C TRP A 268 -6.86 -11.47 23.40
N VAL A 269 -7.14 -10.70 22.34
CA VAL A 269 -7.82 -9.39 22.43
C VAL A 269 -9.29 -9.57 22.81
N LYS A 270 -10.01 -10.55 22.23
CA LYS A 270 -11.43 -10.84 22.55
C LYS A 270 -11.63 -11.19 24.03
N LYS A 271 -10.73 -11.98 24.63
CA LYS A 271 -10.77 -12.31 26.06
C LYS A 271 -10.68 -11.07 26.98
N ARG A 272 -10.28 -9.92 26.44
CA ARG A 272 -10.16 -8.62 27.14
C ARG A 272 -11.18 -7.58 26.65
N HIS A 273 -12.22 -8.02 25.95
CA HIS A 273 -13.22 -7.14 25.35
C HIS A 273 -12.60 -6.04 24.46
N GLY A 274 -11.46 -6.33 23.88
CA GLY A 274 -10.68 -5.40 23.09
C GLY A 274 -11.07 -5.37 21.63
N TYR A 275 -10.40 -4.48 20.89
CA TYR A 275 -10.56 -4.27 19.47
C TYR A 275 -9.23 -4.46 18.76
N TYR A 276 -9.24 -5.17 17.63
CA TYR A 276 -8.06 -5.39 16.80
C TYR A 276 -8.41 -5.19 15.33
N ARG A 277 -7.54 -4.47 14.60
CA ARG A 277 -7.58 -4.36 13.14
C ARG A 277 -6.17 -4.30 12.58
N ARG A 278 -5.98 -4.86 11.38
CA ARG A 278 -4.71 -4.84 10.66
C ARG A 278 -4.91 -4.35 9.22
N TYR A 279 -4.14 -3.34 8.84
CA TYR A 279 -4.08 -2.80 7.49
C TYR A 279 -2.69 -3.09 6.88
N CYS A 280 -2.51 -4.24 6.23
CA CYS A 280 -1.23 -4.74 5.72
C CYS A 280 -0.19 -4.90 6.84
N ASP A 281 0.79 -4.00 6.89
CA ASP A 281 1.85 -3.92 7.88
C ASP A 281 1.50 -3.03 9.11
N ASP A 282 0.48 -2.20 9.01
CA ASP A 282 0.00 -1.39 10.14
C ASP A 282 -1.09 -2.13 10.92
N PHE A 283 -1.06 -2.10 12.23
CA PHE A 283 -2.15 -2.63 13.08
C PHE A 283 -2.46 -1.73 14.26
N VAL A 284 -3.66 -1.90 14.80
CA VAL A 284 -4.13 -1.24 16.01
C VAL A 284 -4.79 -2.24 16.95
N ILE A 285 -4.46 -2.15 18.22
CA ILE A 285 -5.10 -2.87 19.33
C ILE A 285 -5.62 -1.84 20.30
N VAL A 286 -6.86 -1.99 20.75
CA VAL A 286 -7.46 -1.18 21.84
C VAL A 286 -7.94 -2.11 22.92
N LEU A 287 -7.48 -1.89 24.14
CA LEU A 287 -7.82 -2.71 25.30
C LEU A 287 -8.47 -1.83 26.36
N PRO A 288 -9.78 -2.00 26.62
CA PRO A 288 -10.43 -1.37 27.77
C PRO A 288 -9.73 -1.80 29.08
N CYS A 289 -9.56 -0.88 30.01
CA CYS A 289 -8.91 -1.15 31.29
C CYS A 289 -9.49 -0.32 32.44
N THR A 290 -9.29 -0.74 33.66
CA THR A 290 -9.55 0.10 34.85
C THR A 290 -8.35 1.02 35.13
N LYS A 291 -8.58 2.19 35.73
CA LYS A 291 -7.53 3.20 35.96
C LYS A 291 -6.26 2.66 36.63
N GLY A 292 -6.36 1.72 37.56
CA GLY A 292 -5.19 1.17 38.28
C GLY A 292 -4.45 0.06 37.53
N LYS A 293 -5.01 -0.53 36.47
CA LYS A 293 -4.46 -1.71 35.78
C LYS A 293 -3.82 -1.41 34.43
N ALA A 294 -3.78 -0.15 33.99
CA ALA A 294 -3.29 0.23 32.68
C ALA A 294 -1.84 -0.21 32.42
N GLY A 295 -0.93 -0.01 33.40
CA GLY A 295 0.48 -0.42 33.24
C GLY A 295 0.67 -1.94 33.21
N ILE A 296 -0.13 -2.69 33.94
CA ILE A 296 -0.11 -4.16 33.96
C ILE A 296 -0.55 -4.66 32.56
N LEU A 297 -1.67 -4.16 32.06
CA LEU A 297 -2.22 -4.58 30.77
C LEU A 297 -1.30 -4.21 29.59
N GLU A 298 -0.61 -3.08 29.68
CA GLU A 298 0.40 -2.67 28.70
C GLU A 298 1.57 -3.65 28.68
N LYS A 299 2.09 -4.05 29.84
CA LYS A 299 3.17 -5.03 29.96
C LYS A 299 2.74 -6.39 29.40
N GLU A 300 1.56 -6.88 29.78
CA GLU A 300 1.00 -8.13 29.26
C GLU A 300 0.86 -8.09 27.72
N ALA A 301 0.39 -6.97 27.15
CA ALA A 301 0.24 -6.83 25.71
C ALA A 301 1.59 -6.91 24.98
N ARG A 302 2.65 -6.32 25.54
CA ARG A 302 4.01 -6.41 24.97
C ARG A 302 4.57 -7.81 25.06
N GLU A 303 4.43 -8.47 26.20
CA GLU A 303 4.87 -9.84 26.40
C GLU A 303 4.17 -10.77 25.41
N TRP A 304 2.86 -10.61 25.22
CA TRP A 304 2.08 -11.38 24.26
C TRP A 304 2.53 -11.14 22.81
N LEU A 305 2.70 -9.88 22.40
CA LEU A 305 3.22 -9.56 21.07
C LEU A 305 4.60 -10.16 20.85
N THR A 306 5.50 -10.09 21.84
CA THR A 306 6.83 -10.70 21.78
C THR A 306 6.73 -12.21 21.60
N LYS A 307 5.82 -12.87 22.33
CA LYS A 307 5.55 -14.30 22.20
C LYS A 307 5.03 -14.67 20.82
N LEU A 308 4.10 -13.89 20.26
CA LEU A 308 3.60 -14.10 18.90
C LEU A 308 4.70 -13.99 17.85
N PHE A 309 5.64 -13.04 17.99
CA PHE A 309 6.77 -12.89 17.06
C PHE A 309 7.85 -13.97 17.24
N SER A 310 7.92 -14.62 18.36
CA SER A 310 8.79 -15.76 18.58
C SER A 310 8.16 -17.11 18.21
N TRP A 311 6.87 -17.11 17.86
CA TRP A 311 6.13 -18.31 17.52
C TRP A 311 6.73 -19.01 16.28
N ARG A 312 6.91 -20.32 16.37
CA ARG A 312 7.38 -21.19 15.31
C ARG A 312 6.38 -22.32 15.14
N SER A 313 5.95 -22.57 13.94
CA SER A 313 5.30 -23.83 13.63
C SER A 313 6.34 -24.94 13.67
N GLN A 314 6.07 -26.04 14.37
CA GLN A 314 7.02 -27.13 14.62
C GLN A 314 7.62 -27.75 13.34
N ASN A 315 6.93 -27.66 12.16
CA ASN A 315 7.34 -28.30 10.91
C ASN A 315 7.29 -27.41 9.66
N SER A 316 7.11 -26.10 9.74
CA SER A 316 6.72 -25.31 8.56
C SER A 316 7.30 -23.90 8.45
N GLY A 317 8.56 -23.69 8.90
CA GLY A 317 9.19 -22.38 8.78
C GLY A 317 8.89 -21.41 9.94
N LYS A 318 9.34 -20.17 9.81
CA LYS A 318 9.26 -19.14 10.87
C LYS A 318 8.43 -17.96 10.41
N LEU A 319 7.64 -17.40 11.32
CA LEU A 319 7.15 -16.03 11.17
C LEU A 319 8.37 -15.09 11.30
N LEU A 320 8.99 -14.72 10.16
CA LEU A 320 10.18 -13.85 10.16
C LEU A 320 9.85 -12.38 10.31
N VAL A 321 8.58 -12.02 10.22
CA VAL A 321 8.11 -10.63 10.35
C VAL A 321 8.41 -10.13 11.76
N LYS A 322 9.00 -8.95 11.86
CA LYS A 322 9.39 -8.35 13.15
C LYS A 322 8.64 -7.04 13.37
N LEU A 323 8.19 -6.85 14.60
CA LEU A 323 7.65 -5.57 15.03
C LEU A 323 8.72 -4.48 14.96
N GLN A 324 8.38 -3.34 14.41
CA GLN A 324 9.27 -2.19 14.44
C GLN A 324 9.10 -1.47 15.78
N GLN A 325 9.90 -1.84 16.77
CA GLN A 325 9.81 -1.31 18.15
C GLN A 325 9.84 0.21 18.19
N GLU A 326 10.73 0.85 17.43
CA GLU A 326 10.83 2.33 17.34
C GLU A 326 9.57 3.04 16.82
N LYS A 327 8.67 2.30 16.15
CA LYS A 327 7.41 2.83 15.61
C LYS A 327 6.18 2.34 16.36
N THR A 328 6.34 1.33 17.19
CA THR A 328 5.25 0.88 18.06
C THR A 328 4.98 1.95 19.10
N GLN A 329 3.78 2.47 19.06
CA GLN A 329 3.32 3.54 19.95
C GLN A 329 2.27 2.96 20.90
N VAL A 330 2.37 3.27 22.15
CA VAL A 330 1.40 2.86 23.17
C VAL A 330 0.88 4.08 23.88
N TYR A 331 -0.43 4.22 23.88
CA TYR A 331 -1.14 5.32 24.48
C TYR A 331 -2.10 4.84 25.56
N PHE A 332 -2.21 5.60 26.61
CA PHE A 332 -3.29 5.51 27.57
C PHE A 332 -4.27 6.66 27.32
N PHE A 333 -5.54 6.33 27.18
CA PHE A 333 -6.62 7.31 27.04
C PHE A 333 -7.61 7.17 28.21
N ASP A 334 -7.78 8.22 29.00
CA ASP A 334 -8.64 8.25 30.20
C ASP A 334 -10.05 8.80 29.93
N GLY A 335 -10.37 9.11 28.68
CA GLY A 335 -11.61 9.75 28.25
C GLY A 335 -11.50 11.27 28.09
N LYS A 336 -10.45 11.89 28.63
CA LYS A 336 -10.20 13.33 28.52
C LYS A 336 -8.86 13.62 27.85
N GLN A 337 -7.81 12.89 28.23
CA GLN A 337 -6.45 13.12 27.79
C GLN A 337 -5.82 11.82 27.28
N ILE A 338 -5.01 11.94 26.23
CA ILE A 338 -4.15 10.88 25.73
C ILE A 338 -2.77 11.10 26.32
N LYS A 339 -2.17 10.05 26.90
CA LYS A 339 -0.78 10.02 27.35
C LYS A 339 -0.02 9.01 26.50
N ASP A 340 1.15 9.40 26.01
CA ASP A 340 2.09 8.45 25.37
C ASP A 340 2.88 7.76 26.50
N CYS A 341 2.81 6.44 26.59
CA CYS A 341 3.44 5.68 27.67
C CYS A 341 4.98 5.71 27.63
N TYR A 342 5.58 6.15 26.50
CA TYR A 342 7.03 6.12 26.27
C TYR A 342 7.63 7.44 25.85
N SER A 343 6.83 8.47 25.67
CA SER A 343 7.28 9.78 25.21
C SER A 343 6.69 10.88 26.08
N SER A 344 7.52 11.82 26.50
CA SER A 344 7.12 12.99 27.27
C SER A 344 6.47 14.10 26.44
N LYS A 345 5.89 13.78 25.28
CA LYS A 345 5.20 14.78 24.45
C LYS A 345 4.00 15.35 25.21
N ALA A 346 3.92 16.67 25.27
CA ALA A 346 2.86 17.39 25.97
C ALA A 346 1.45 17.09 25.45
N THR A 347 1.28 16.80 24.14
CA THR A 347 -0.01 16.51 23.52
C THR A 347 0.16 15.39 22.47
N PRO A 348 0.16 14.12 22.91
CA PRO A 348 0.23 13.01 21.97
C PRO A 348 -1.10 12.84 21.23
N ASN A 349 -1.02 12.40 19.97
CA ASN A 349 -2.18 12.08 19.14
C ASN A 349 -2.09 10.63 18.66
N ILE A 350 -3.17 9.88 18.81
CA ILE A 350 -3.31 8.53 18.26
C ILE A 350 -3.43 8.66 16.74
N SER A 351 -2.49 8.07 16.00
CA SER A 351 -2.44 8.20 14.54
C SER A 351 -2.64 6.86 13.84
N PHE A 352 -3.74 6.71 13.09
CA PHE A 352 -4.06 5.49 12.35
C PHE A 352 -4.60 5.81 10.95
N LEU A 353 -4.18 5.06 9.92
CA LEU A 353 -4.65 5.12 8.52
C LEU A 353 -4.75 6.53 7.88
N GLY A 354 -3.84 7.42 8.26
CA GLY A 354 -3.81 8.77 7.67
C GLY A 354 -4.56 9.85 8.46
N PHE A 355 -5.16 9.48 9.58
CA PHE A 355 -5.84 10.36 10.52
C PHE A 355 -5.15 10.39 11.88
N SER A 356 -5.45 11.41 12.67
CA SER A 356 -4.99 11.55 14.06
C SER A 356 -6.12 11.99 14.96
N TYR A 357 -6.22 11.38 16.14
CA TYR A 357 -7.21 11.63 17.17
C TYR A 357 -6.52 12.11 18.45
N ASN A 358 -6.97 13.23 19.01
CA ASN A 358 -6.41 13.83 20.22
C ASN A 358 -7.25 13.58 21.49
N GLY A 359 -8.23 12.69 21.42
CA GLY A 359 -9.19 12.42 22.50
C GLY A 359 -10.53 13.17 22.34
N GLN A 360 -10.57 14.21 21.50
CA GLN A 360 -11.78 14.98 21.22
C GLN A 360 -12.06 15.09 19.72
N ILE A 361 -11.04 15.42 18.93
CA ILE A 361 -11.14 15.78 17.53
C ILE A 361 -10.31 14.82 16.66
N VAL A 362 -10.87 14.39 15.54
CA VAL A 362 -10.15 13.68 14.48
C VAL A 362 -9.69 14.66 13.39
N LYS A 363 -8.42 14.58 12.98
CA LYS A 363 -7.82 15.40 11.91
C LYS A 363 -7.17 14.53 10.86
N ILE A 364 -7.11 15.02 9.62
CA ILE A 364 -6.19 14.46 8.63
C ILE A 364 -4.75 14.71 9.13
N ARG A 365 -3.91 13.68 9.12
CA ARG A 365 -2.50 13.80 9.57
C ARG A 365 -1.78 14.93 8.84
N ASP A 366 -1.05 15.75 9.57
CA ASP A 366 -0.29 16.88 9.02
C ASP A 366 0.68 16.47 7.90
N GLN A 367 1.26 15.27 8.00
CA GLN A 367 2.10 14.72 6.93
C GLN A 367 1.33 14.49 5.62
N THR A 368 0.06 14.12 5.67
CA THR A 368 -0.79 13.92 4.48
C THR A 368 -1.09 15.26 3.82
N THR A 369 -1.48 16.24 4.62
CA THR A 369 -1.73 17.61 4.18
C THR A 369 -0.46 18.26 3.62
N SER A 370 0.67 18.11 4.30
CA SER A 370 1.98 18.63 3.85
C SER A 370 2.40 18.03 2.51
N ARG A 371 2.27 16.72 2.31
CA ARG A 371 2.57 16.06 1.03
C ARG A 371 1.67 16.56 -0.10
N TYR A 372 0.41 16.79 0.18
CA TYR A 372 -0.51 17.36 -0.79
C TYR A 372 -0.04 18.75 -1.25
N TYR A 373 0.31 19.65 -0.33
CA TYR A 373 0.83 20.98 -0.66
C TYR A 373 2.21 20.92 -1.36
N GLN A 374 3.09 20.00 -0.99
CA GLN A 374 4.37 19.80 -1.71
C GLN A 374 4.13 19.42 -3.18
N ARG A 375 3.17 18.51 -3.45
CA ARG A 375 2.79 18.14 -4.84
C ARG A 375 2.14 19.33 -5.57
N PHE A 376 1.28 20.06 -4.89
CA PHE A 376 0.63 21.27 -5.41
C PHE A 376 1.67 22.30 -5.86
N TYR A 377 2.61 22.69 -5.00
CA TYR A 377 3.63 23.66 -5.33
C TYR A 377 4.59 23.17 -6.40
N ARG A 378 5.01 21.91 -6.33
CA ARG A 378 5.87 21.33 -7.37
C ARG A 378 5.21 21.40 -8.75
N LYS A 379 3.93 21.05 -8.84
CA LYS A 379 3.20 21.11 -10.11
C LYS A 379 2.99 22.54 -10.58
N LEU A 380 2.75 23.47 -9.67
CA LEU A 380 2.64 24.89 -9.98
C LEU A 380 3.93 25.44 -10.55
N HIS A 381 5.08 25.16 -9.94
CA HIS A 381 6.40 25.56 -10.45
C HIS A 381 6.74 24.92 -11.80
N GLU A 382 6.36 23.65 -12.02
CA GLU A 382 6.52 22.99 -13.31
C GLU A 382 5.74 23.72 -14.42
N ILE A 383 4.49 24.09 -14.16
CA ILE A 383 3.64 24.84 -15.08
C ILE A 383 4.20 26.23 -15.33
N GLN A 384 4.69 26.92 -14.29
CA GLN A 384 5.34 28.22 -14.44
C GLN A 384 6.55 28.14 -15.38
N ARG A 385 7.46 27.18 -15.13
CA ARG A 385 8.65 26.99 -15.97
C ARG A 385 8.29 26.66 -17.42
N GLN A 386 7.31 25.79 -17.64
CA GLN A 386 6.84 25.47 -19.01
C GLN A 386 6.23 26.69 -19.69
N ASN A 387 5.48 27.50 -18.96
CA ASN A 387 4.89 28.72 -19.49
C ASN A 387 5.92 29.80 -19.79
N ASP A 388 6.96 29.93 -18.97
CA ASP A 388 8.06 30.86 -19.22
C ASP A 388 8.82 30.47 -20.51
N ILE A 389 9.07 29.17 -20.72
CA ILE A 389 9.66 28.66 -21.95
C ILE A 389 8.74 28.93 -23.16
N LYS A 390 7.45 28.63 -23.07
CA LYS A 390 6.50 28.84 -24.15
C LYS A 390 6.29 30.31 -24.51
N ARG A 391 6.34 31.21 -23.52
CA ARG A 391 6.30 32.66 -23.74
C ARG A 391 7.48 33.16 -24.56
N SER A 392 8.66 32.59 -24.36
CA SER A 392 9.84 32.92 -25.14
C SER A 392 9.71 32.56 -26.64
N TYR A 393 8.79 31.62 -26.96
CA TYR A 393 8.47 31.20 -28.34
C TYR A 393 7.13 31.76 -28.85
N GLY A 394 6.48 32.68 -28.15
CA GLY A 394 5.21 33.30 -28.56
C GLY A 394 3.97 32.39 -28.50
N GLU A 395 4.07 31.21 -27.90
CA GLU A 395 2.97 30.26 -27.82
C GLU A 395 1.93 30.59 -26.71
N ARG A 396 0.65 30.28 -26.98
CA ARG A 396 -0.43 30.40 -25.99
C ARG A 396 -0.26 29.41 -24.83
N LEU A 397 -0.55 29.88 -23.60
CA LEU A 397 -0.42 29.10 -22.38
C LEU A 397 -1.47 27.96 -22.32
N HIS A 398 -1.02 26.70 -22.36
CA HIS A 398 -1.85 25.54 -22.09
C HIS A 398 -1.47 24.89 -20.75
N GLY A 399 -2.40 24.25 -20.06
CA GLY A 399 -2.10 23.35 -18.94
C GLY A 399 -2.77 23.64 -17.61
N CYS A 400 -3.55 24.72 -17.46
CA CYS A 400 -4.19 25.04 -16.18
C CYS A 400 -5.40 24.16 -15.85
N SER A 401 -6.09 23.60 -16.86
CA SER A 401 -7.31 22.78 -16.65
C SER A 401 -7.03 21.56 -15.79
N ASN A 402 -6.02 20.74 -16.12
CA ASN A 402 -5.62 19.58 -15.35
C ASN A 402 -5.16 19.94 -13.92
N PHE A 403 -4.48 21.07 -13.76
CA PHE A 403 -4.07 21.55 -12.44
C PHE A 403 -5.28 21.87 -11.56
N TYR A 404 -6.26 22.61 -12.10
CA TYR A 404 -7.49 22.91 -11.38
C TYR A 404 -8.30 21.66 -11.02
N GLN A 405 -8.35 20.67 -11.93
CA GLN A 405 -8.99 19.38 -11.66
C GLN A 405 -8.28 18.60 -10.54
N GLN A 406 -6.95 18.56 -10.56
CA GLN A 406 -6.17 17.78 -9.58
C GLN A 406 -6.16 18.42 -8.19
N TYR A 407 -6.18 19.75 -8.11
CA TYR A 407 -5.88 20.46 -6.86
C TYR A 407 -6.99 21.42 -6.38
N THR A 408 -8.13 21.48 -7.04
CA THR A 408 -9.21 22.39 -6.62
C THR A 408 -10.59 21.73 -6.65
N LYS A 409 -11.62 22.50 -6.23
CA LYS A 409 -13.04 22.07 -6.31
C LYS A 409 -13.51 21.70 -7.71
N LYS A 410 -12.84 22.18 -8.78
CA LYS A 410 -13.23 21.88 -10.17
C LYS A 410 -13.09 20.40 -10.55
N GLY A 411 -12.19 19.67 -9.88
CA GLY A 411 -12.04 18.22 -10.05
C GLY A 411 -12.87 17.40 -9.05
N LYS A 412 -13.91 18.00 -8.47
CA LYS A 412 -14.86 17.29 -7.63
C LYS A 412 -15.51 16.18 -8.43
N ARG A 413 -15.55 14.98 -7.83
CA ARG A 413 -16.28 13.85 -8.39
C ARG A 413 -17.74 14.24 -8.58
N ASP A 414 -18.18 14.33 -9.80
CA ASP A 414 -19.59 14.46 -10.12
C ASP A 414 -20.22 13.06 -10.12
N ILE A 415 -20.89 12.73 -9.03
CA ILE A 415 -21.51 11.42 -8.82
C ILE A 415 -22.56 11.15 -9.92
N ASN A 416 -23.15 12.20 -10.48
CA ASN A 416 -24.23 12.08 -11.46
C ASN A 416 -23.73 11.97 -12.92
N LYS A 417 -22.51 12.44 -13.22
CA LYS A 417 -22.00 12.54 -14.60
C LYS A 417 -20.95 11.50 -14.97
N ASN A 418 -20.21 10.90 -14.02
CA ASN A 418 -19.17 9.94 -14.34
C ASN A 418 -18.91 8.95 -13.21
N LYS A 419 -19.41 7.74 -13.32
CA LYS A 419 -19.13 6.61 -12.39
C LYS A 419 -17.63 6.33 -12.19
N HIS A 420 -16.76 6.82 -13.09
CA HIS A 420 -15.32 6.54 -13.09
C HIS A 420 -14.42 7.73 -12.72
N SER A 421 -14.97 8.90 -12.39
CA SER A 421 -14.12 10.02 -11.98
C SER A 421 -13.53 9.76 -10.60
N LYS A 422 -12.20 9.55 -10.56
CA LYS A 422 -11.43 9.47 -9.32
C LYS A 422 -11.38 10.86 -8.70
N GLY A 423 -12.06 11.08 -7.56
CA GLY A 423 -12.01 12.32 -6.83
C GLY A 423 -10.59 12.71 -6.42
N ASN A 424 -10.37 13.98 -6.09
CA ASN A 424 -9.08 14.49 -5.64
C ASN A 424 -8.99 14.56 -4.10
N PHE A 425 -7.90 15.13 -3.57
CA PHE A 425 -7.70 15.30 -2.13
C PHE A 425 -8.80 16.12 -1.45
N ILE A 426 -9.40 17.05 -2.16
CA ILE A 426 -10.50 17.89 -1.62
C ILE A 426 -11.77 17.04 -1.40
N ASP A 427 -12.05 16.11 -2.34
CA ASP A 427 -13.14 15.15 -2.16
C ASP A 427 -12.86 14.17 -1.02
N TYR A 428 -11.62 13.71 -0.93
CA TYR A 428 -11.18 12.87 0.19
C TYR A 428 -11.41 13.59 1.53
N ALA A 429 -10.97 14.85 1.65
CA ALA A 429 -11.15 15.63 2.87
C ALA A 429 -12.64 15.86 3.22
N ARG A 430 -13.50 16.10 2.21
CA ARG A 430 -14.95 16.26 2.43
C ARG A 430 -15.64 14.98 2.87
N ARG A 431 -15.31 13.85 2.22
CA ARG A 431 -15.85 12.54 2.64
C ARG A 431 -15.41 12.20 4.06
N SER A 432 -14.14 12.48 4.39
CA SER A 432 -13.63 12.30 5.74
C SER A 432 -14.41 13.14 6.75
N ALA A 433 -14.62 14.44 6.45
CA ALA A 433 -15.41 15.32 7.30
C ALA A 433 -16.81 14.75 7.55
N LYS A 434 -17.52 14.38 6.48
CA LYS A 434 -18.88 13.84 6.60
C LYS A 434 -18.92 12.61 7.52
N ILE A 435 -18.03 11.64 7.33
CA ILE A 435 -18.02 10.39 8.11
C ILE A 435 -17.64 10.64 9.58
N PHE A 436 -16.67 11.51 9.84
CA PHE A 436 -16.27 11.81 11.23
C PHE A 436 -17.25 12.72 11.94
N ASP A 437 -17.88 13.69 11.26
CA ASP A 437 -18.87 14.60 11.86
C ASP A 437 -20.13 13.85 12.34
N GLU A 438 -20.47 12.70 11.74
CA GLU A 438 -21.54 11.81 12.20
C GLU A 438 -21.27 11.15 13.56
N ASN A 439 -20.00 10.98 13.94
CA ASN A 439 -19.60 10.21 15.13
C ASN A 439 -18.88 11.04 16.20
N PHE A 440 -18.43 12.24 15.86
CA PHE A 440 -17.64 13.10 16.73
C PHE A 440 -18.19 14.53 16.69
N GLU A 441 -18.90 14.95 17.72
CA GLU A 441 -19.49 16.28 17.83
C GLU A 441 -18.43 17.40 17.80
N GLY A 442 -18.76 18.52 17.18
CA GLY A 442 -17.90 19.71 17.16
C GLY A 442 -16.74 19.70 16.14
N GLN A 443 -16.75 18.79 15.16
CA GLN A 443 -15.64 18.58 14.23
C GLN A 443 -15.65 19.49 13.00
N HIS A 444 -15.55 20.77 13.18
CA HIS A 444 -15.43 21.69 12.04
C HIS A 444 -14.02 21.78 11.42
N THR A 445 -13.00 21.17 12.04
CA THR A 445 -11.60 21.34 11.63
C THR A 445 -11.26 20.69 10.29
N ILE A 446 -11.83 19.53 9.94
CA ILE A 446 -11.63 18.93 8.62
C ILE A 446 -12.31 19.76 7.53
N ASN A 447 -13.47 20.33 7.79
CA ASN A 447 -14.20 21.21 6.87
C ASN A 447 -13.45 22.52 6.55
N LEU A 448 -12.61 23.02 7.44
CA LEU A 448 -11.81 24.23 7.22
C LEU A 448 -10.68 24.03 6.19
N ILE A 449 -10.15 22.79 6.02
CA ILE A 449 -9.10 22.50 5.04
C ILE A 449 -9.54 22.87 3.61
N PRO A 450 -10.69 22.40 3.10
CA PRO A 450 -11.13 22.74 1.75
C PRO A 450 -11.33 24.25 1.53
N GLN A 451 -11.84 25.00 2.51
CA GLN A 451 -12.05 26.43 2.42
C GLN A 451 -10.73 27.20 2.39
N ARG A 452 -9.86 26.96 3.38
CA ARG A 452 -8.52 27.58 3.46
C ARG A 452 -7.67 27.24 2.24
N HIS A 453 -7.77 25.99 1.77
CA HIS A 453 -7.06 25.55 0.59
C HIS A 453 -7.49 26.33 -0.67
N MET A 454 -8.79 26.52 -0.89
CA MET A 454 -9.25 27.25 -2.07
C MET A 454 -8.78 28.70 -2.10
N HIS A 455 -8.76 29.39 -0.96
CA HIS A 455 -8.22 30.74 -0.86
C HIS A 455 -6.72 30.75 -1.18
N LYS A 456 -5.96 29.85 -0.57
CA LYS A 456 -4.52 29.70 -0.79
C LYS A 456 -4.21 29.33 -2.25
N ALA A 457 -4.93 28.37 -2.82
CA ALA A 457 -4.75 27.96 -4.21
C ALA A 457 -4.98 29.11 -5.19
N LYS A 458 -6.06 29.89 -5.04
CA LYS A 458 -6.35 31.06 -5.86
C LYS A 458 -5.24 32.12 -5.75
N LYS A 459 -4.76 32.39 -4.54
CA LYS A 459 -3.68 33.36 -4.29
C LYS A 459 -2.37 32.93 -4.97
N GLU A 460 -1.96 31.69 -4.80
CA GLU A 460 -0.72 31.18 -5.37
C GLU A 460 -0.80 31.03 -6.91
N ILE A 461 -1.94 30.61 -7.45
CA ILE A 461 -2.17 30.60 -8.89
C ILE A 461 -2.11 32.01 -9.48
N LYS A 462 -2.78 32.99 -8.84
CA LYS A 462 -2.70 34.40 -9.28
C LYS A 462 -1.28 34.93 -9.29
N LYS A 463 -0.47 34.60 -8.26
CA LYS A 463 0.96 34.99 -8.23
C LYS A 463 1.75 34.33 -9.36
N ALA A 464 1.52 33.04 -9.59
CA ALA A 464 2.22 32.25 -10.60
C ALA A 464 1.95 32.72 -12.04
N PHE A 465 0.77 33.30 -12.29
CA PHE A 465 0.33 33.73 -13.61
C PHE A 465 0.25 35.27 -13.76
N LYS A 466 0.64 36.05 -12.74
CA LYS A 466 0.86 37.49 -12.94
C LYS A 466 2.02 37.65 -13.89
N LYS A 467 1.83 38.45 -14.94
CA LYS A 467 2.94 38.96 -15.77
C LYS A 467 3.94 39.65 -14.85
N LYS A 468 5.22 39.31 -14.96
CA LYS A 468 6.29 40.21 -14.50
C LYS A 468 6.26 41.43 -15.35
#